data_1ac0acea25683b47788b89b903b66ccf
#
_entry.id   1ac0acea25683b47788b89b903b66ccf
#
_cell.length_a   1.000
_cell.length_b   1.000
_cell.length_c   1.000
_cell.angle_alpha   90.00
_cell.angle_beta   90.00
_cell.angle_gamma   90.00
#
_symmetry.space_group_name_H-M   'P 1'
#
loop_
_entity.id
_entity.type
_entity.pdbx_description
1 polymer ?
#
loop_
_entity_poly.entity_id
_entity_poly.type
_entity_poly.pdbx_seq_one_letter_code
_entity_poly.pdbx_strand_id
1 'polypeptide(L)'
;MKKLGKFYMLLVLLFLYVPIFVLIVFSFNETKSRSVFSGFTLDWYKRLFHNRIIISSLMNTIIIAVAASIISTVLGTFAAIGINSMRKVPKSVVMNITNMPIINPEIVTGVSLMLLFVFFAARMNLEFGFVTLLIAHITFDVPYVILNVMPKFNQMDPHIYEAAQDLGCSPFRAFRKVVLPEIMPGVVSGFLMSFPTRLMTSL
;
A
#
# COMPACT_ATOMS: atom_id res chain seq x y z
N MET A 1 23.99 24.44 -19.90
CA MET A 1 22.67 24.17 -19.30
C MET A 1 22.61 22.84 -18.53
N LYS A 2 23.18 21.70 -18.98
CA LYS A 2 23.12 20.40 -18.29
C LYS A 2 23.80 20.37 -16.90
N LYS A 3 24.89 21.16 -16.67
CA LYS A 3 25.62 21.21 -15.40
C LYS A 3 24.83 21.98 -14.32
N LEU A 4 24.17 23.07 -14.68
CA LEU A 4 23.36 23.88 -13.77
C LEU A 4 22.13 23.10 -13.29
N GLY A 5 21.48 22.36 -14.16
CA GLY A 5 20.35 21.49 -13.78
C GLY A 5 20.76 20.35 -12.82
N LYS A 6 21.94 19.74 -13.06
CA LYS A 6 22.47 18.73 -12.13
C LYS A 6 22.80 19.31 -10.76
N PHE A 7 23.39 20.50 -10.72
CA PHE A 7 23.67 21.20 -9.46
C PHE A 7 22.42 21.53 -8.69
N TYR A 8 21.40 22.09 -9.37
CA TYR A 8 20.11 22.38 -8.75
C TYR A 8 19.44 21.11 -8.21
N MET A 9 19.43 20.02 -8.98
CA MET A 9 18.90 18.74 -8.54
C MET A 9 19.63 18.19 -7.31
N LEU A 10 20.96 18.28 -7.28
CA LEU A 10 21.77 17.88 -6.13
C LEU A 10 21.41 18.71 -4.88
N LEU A 11 21.25 20.03 -5.03
CA LEU A 11 20.88 20.92 -3.93
C LEU A 11 19.51 20.60 -3.35
N VAL A 12 18.51 20.33 -4.21
CA VAL A 12 17.17 19.91 -3.79
C VAL A 12 17.22 18.56 -3.07
N LEU A 13 17.96 17.58 -3.61
CA LEU A 13 18.14 16.29 -2.94
C LEU A 13 18.82 16.47 -1.58
N LEU A 14 19.88 17.24 -1.51
CA LEU A 14 20.58 17.50 -0.25
C LEU A 14 19.64 18.14 0.78
N PHE A 15 18.86 19.13 0.38
CA PHE A 15 17.88 19.78 1.27
C PHE A 15 16.81 18.81 1.77
N LEU A 16 16.35 17.86 0.94
CA LEU A 16 15.36 16.85 1.33
C LEU A 16 15.96 15.76 2.25
N TYR A 17 17.21 15.35 2.02
CA TYR A 17 17.83 14.24 2.74
C TYR A 17 18.61 14.65 3.98
N VAL A 18 19.10 15.91 4.09
CA VAL A 18 19.82 16.40 5.27
C VAL A 18 19.05 16.20 6.57
N PRO A 19 17.74 16.52 6.68
CA PRO A 19 17.00 16.27 7.92
C PRO A 19 16.97 14.80 8.31
N ILE A 20 16.84 13.90 7.33
CA ILE A 20 16.86 12.44 7.55
C ILE A 20 18.24 12.00 8.05
N PHE A 21 19.31 12.52 7.42
CA PHE A 21 20.69 12.23 7.83
C PHE A 21 20.97 12.69 9.25
N VAL A 22 20.48 13.89 9.60
CA VAL A 22 20.59 14.43 10.96
C VAL A 22 19.88 13.50 11.95
N LEU A 23 18.65 13.05 11.66
CA LEU A 23 17.92 12.11 12.52
C LEU A 23 18.67 10.79 12.69
N ILE A 24 19.27 10.25 11.63
CA ILE A 24 20.09 9.03 11.70
C ILE A 24 21.29 9.24 12.63
N VAL A 25 22.01 10.35 12.51
CA VAL A 25 23.16 10.65 13.38
C VAL A 25 22.70 10.81 14.83
N PHE A 26 21.64 11.56 15.09
CA PHE A 26 21.12 11.76 16.43
C PHE A 26 20.47 10.50 17.03
N SER A 27 20.14 9.48 16.25
CA SER A 27 19.69 8.19 16.77
C SER A 27 20.76 7.44 17.57
N PHE A 28 22.03 7.78 17.34
CA PHE A 28 23.17 7.27 18.09
C PHE A 28 23.61 8.18 19.24
N ASN A 29 22.87 9.26 19.52
CA ASN A 29 23.22 10.17 20.59
C ASN A 29 22.95 9.57 21.97
N GLU A 30 23.87 9.72 22.91
CA GLU A 30 23.78 9.21 24.27
C GLU A 30 22.60 9.83 25.03
N THR A 31 22.35 11.13 24.85
CA THR A 31 21.24 11.84 25.47
C THR A 31 20.00 11.88 24.58
N LYS A 32 18.82 12.04 25.21
CA LYS A 32 17.55 12.23 24.49
C LYS A 32 17.47 13.61 23.78
N SER A 33 18.47 14.45 23.91
CA SER A 33 18.51 15.76 23.26
C SER A 33 18.62 15.60 21.75
N ARG A 34 17.80 16.34 21.01
CA ARG A 34 17.86 16.42 19.54
C ARG A 34 18.65 17.64 19.06
N SER A 35 19.20 18.43 19.99
CA SER A 35 19.91 19.68 19.68
C SER A 35 21.40 19.62 19.96
N VAL A 36 21.84 18.73 20.86
CA VAL A 36 23.24 18.60 21.25
C VAL A 36 23.67 17.15 21.14
N PHE A 37 24.73 16.89 20.40
CA PHE A 37 25.35 15.58 20.32
C PHE A 37 26.33 15.43 21.47
N SER A 38 26.06 14.54 22.44
CA SER A 38 26.82 14.38 23.68
C SER A 38 27.72 13.16 23.68
N GLY A 39 27.52 12.21 22.77
CA GLY A 39 28.35 11.01 22.69
C GLY A 39 27.68 9.95 21.82
N PHE A 40 28.47 8.97 21.38
CA PHE A 40 27.96 7.85 20.57
C PHE A 40 27.53 6.70 21.48
N THR A 41 26.29 6.21 21.31
CA THR A 41 25.76 5.06 22.03
C THR A 41 24.92 4.16 21.16
N LEU A 42 24.91 2.87 21.47
CA LEU A 42 24.01 1.86 20.88
C LEU A 42 22.96 1.36 21.91
N ASP A 43 22.91 1.96 23.09
CA ASP A 43 22.04 1.49 24.18
C ASP A 43 20.56 1.59 23.84
N TRP A 44 20.17 2.58 23.04
CA TRP A 44 18.80 2.72 22.56
C TRP A 44 18.38 1.51 21.72
N TYR A 45 19.25 1.04 20.83
CA TYR A 45 19.01 -0.13 19.99
C TYR A 45 18.98 -1.42 20.82
N LYS A 46 19.88 -1.56 21.81
CA LYS A 46 19.87 -2.70 22.72
C LYS A 46 18.56 -2.75 23.52
N ARG A 47 18.13 -1.62 24.09
CA ARG A 47 16.86 -1.51 24.82
C ARG A 47 15.65 -1.80 23.93
N LEU A 48 15.67 -1.33 22.68
CA LEU A 48 14.60 -1.58 21.70
C LEU A 48 14.43 -3.09 21.47
N PHE A 49 15.51 -3.82 21.21
CA PHE A 49 15.46 -5.27 20.97
C PHE A 49 15.13 -6.10 22.22
N HIS A 50 15.33 -5.56 23.42
CA HIS A 50 14.97 -6.22 24.67
C HIS A 50 13.57 -5.86 25.16
N ASN A 51 12.93 -4.88 24.57
CA ASN A 51 11.57 -4.46 24.93
C ASN A 51 10.54 -5.35 24.25
N ARG A 52 9.96 -6.30 25.01
CA ARG A 52 8.97 -7.25 24.50
C ARG A 52 7.73 -6.57 23.90
N ILE A 53 7.30 -5.43 24.47
CA ILE A 53 6.12 -4.72 23.98
C ILE A 53 6.39 -4.16 22.57
N ILE A 54 7.55 -3.54 22.37
CA ILE A 54 7.92 -2.97 21.06
C ILE A 54 8.07 -4.08 20.02
N ILE A 55 8.74 -5.17 20.36
CA ILE A 55 8.95 -6.29 19.44
C ILE A 55 7.63 -6.98 19.08
N SER A 56 6.73 -7.20 20.07
CA SER A 56 5.42 -7.79 19.77
C SER A 56 4.56 -6.88 18.92
N SER A 57 4.56 -5.57 19.17
CA SER A 57 3.84 -4.59 18.34
C SER A 57 4.39 -4.54 16.92
N LEU A 58 5.72 -4.53 16.76
CA LEU A 58 6.37 -4.57 15.45
C LEU A 58 5.99 -5.85 14.68
N MET A 59 6.01 -7.01 15.36
CA MET A 59 5.64 -8.28 14.74
C MET A 59 4.17 -8.27 14.29
N ASN A 60 3.26 -7.80 15.14
CA ASN A 60 1.85 -7.67 14.79
C ASN A 60 1.64 -6.72 13.59
N THR A 61 2.34 -5.60 13.56
CA THR A 61 2.32 -4.65 12.44
C THR A 61 2.76 -5.32 11.13
N ILE A 62 3.87 -6.07 11.16
CA ILE A 62 4.37 -6.78 9.97
C ILE A 62 3.37 -7.84 9.52
N ILE A 63 2.82 -8.62 10.44
CA ILE A 63 1.83 -9.66 10.11
C ILE A 63 0.59 -9.05 9.46
N ILE A 64 0.06 -7.94 10.05
CA ILE A 64 -1.10 -7.25 9.48
C ILE A 64 -0.77 -6.67 8.11
N ALA A 65 0.37 -6.00 7.95
CA ALA A 65 0.79 -5.41 6.68
C ALA A 65 0.90 -6.47 5.57
N VAL A 66 1.56 -7.59 5.85
CA VAL A 66 1.69 -8.70 4.89
C VAL A 66 0.32 -9.32 4.57
N ALA A 67 -0.47 -9.64 5.59
CA ALA A 67 -1.78 -10.25 5.40
C ALA A 67 -2.73 -9.31 4.63
N ALA A 68 -2.79 -8.03 5.01
CA ALA A 68 -3.60 -7.02 4.31
C ALA A 68 -3.18 -6.86 2.85
N SER A 69 -1.85 -6.74 2.59
CA SER A 69 -1.34 -6.58 1.22
C SER A 69 -1.63 -7.80 0.34
N ILE A 70 -1.53 -9.01 0.85
CA ILE A 70 -1.86 -10.22 0.09
C ILE A 70 -3.36 -10.26 -0.22
N ILE A 71 -4.21 -10.06 0.81
CA ILE A 71 -5.67 -10.14 0.64
C ILE A 71 -6.16 -9.02 -0.27
N SER A 72 -5.69 -7.79 -0.08
CA SER A 72 -6.06 -6.65 -0.92
C SER A 72 -5.59 -6.81 -2.36
N THR A 73 -4.41 -7.42 -2.59
CA THR A 73 -3.91 -7.70 -3.94
C THR A 73 -4.82 -8.69 -4.66
N VAL A 74 -5.23 -9.76 -3.99
CA VAL A 74 -6.16 -10.74 -4.56
C VAL A 74 -7.52 -10.10 -4.85
N LEU A 75 -8.12 -9.44 -3.85
CA LEU A 75 -9.43 -8.79 -4.00
C LEU A 75 -9.40 -7.67 -5.03
N GLY A 76 -8.38 -6.81 -5.00
CA GLY A 76 -8.22 -5.69 -5.93
C GLY A 76 -8.00 -6.16 -7.37
N THR A 77 -7.26 -7.26 -7.56
CA THR A 77 -7.07 -7.86 -8.89
C THR A 77 -8.37 -8.42 -9.43
N PHE A 78 -9.14 -9.17 -8.63
CA PHE A 78 -10.47 -9.66 -9.04
C PHE A 78 -11.44 -8.49 -9.31
N ALA A 79 -11.43 -7.46 -8.48
CA ALA A 79 -12.21 -6.25 -8.71
C ALA A 79 -11.83 -5.56 -10.03
N ALA A 80 -10.54 -5.42 -10.32
CA ALA A 80 -10.06 -4.83 -11.56
C ALA A 80 -10.50 -5.65 -12.80
N ILE A 81 -10.46 -6.98 -12.74
CA ILE A 81 -10.98 -7.86 -13.78
C ILE A 81 -12.48 -7.61 -13.99
N GLY A 82 -13.27 -7.57 -12.91
CA GLY A 82 -14.70 -7.29 -12.97
C GLY A 82 -14.99 -5.91 -13.56
N ILE A 83 -14.28 -4.87 -13.11
CA ILE A 83 -14.41 -3.49 -13.62
C ILE A 83 -14.05 -3.42 -15.11
N ASN A 84 -13.00 -4.15 -15.53
CA ASN A 84 -12.61 -4.16 -16.94
C ASN A 84 -13.68 -4.75 -17.84
N SER A 85 -14.45 -5.71 -17.36
CA SER A 85 -15.57 -6.34 -18.10
C SER A 85 -16.85 -5.49 -18.13
N MET A 86 -16.89 -4.37 -17.38
CA MET A 86 -18.07 -3.50 -17.33
C MET A 86 -18.22 -2.62 -18.57
N ARG A 87 -19.46 -2.22 -18.88
CA ARG A 87 -19.76 -1.21 -19.90
C ARG A 87 -19.17 0.15 -19.49
N LYS A 88 -18.91 1.03 -20.45
CA LYS A 88 -18.22 2.33 -20.26
C LYS A 88 -18.79 3.19 -19.12
N VAL A 89 -20.12 3.31 -19.00
CA VAL A 89 -20.74 4.17 -17.99
C VAL A 89 -20.56 3.62 -16.57
N PRO A 90 -20.96 2.37 -16.22
CA PRO A 90 -20.72 1.85 -14.89
C PRO A 90 -19.23 1.73 -14.55
N LYS A 91 -18.37 1.39 -15.52
CA LYS A 91 -16.92 1.38 -15.34
C LYS A 91 -16.40 2.75 -14.87
N SER A 92 -16.84 3.83 -15.51
CA SER A 92 -16.43 5.19 -15.13
C SER A 92 -16.90 5.57 -13.73
N VAL A 93 -18.14 5.24 -13.36
CA VAL A 93 -18.69 5.51 -12.03
C VAL A 93 -17.88 4.77 -10.94
N VAL A 94 -17.65 3.46 -11.14
CA VAL A 94 -16.89 2.64 -10.17
C VAL A 94 -15.45 3.16 -10.07
N MET A 95 -14.80 3.49 -11.17
CA MET A 95 -13.44 4.04 -11.16
C MET A 95 -13.36 5.39 -10.42
N ASN A 96 -14.35 6.28 -10.59
CA ASN A 96 -14.41 7.54 -9.86
C ASN A 96 -14.55 7.31 -8.35
N ILE A 97 -15.41 6.35 -7.94
CA ILE A 97 -15.56 5.97 -6.53
C ILE A 97 -14.25 5.37 -5.99
N THR A 98 -13.58 4.52 -6.78
CA THR A 98 -12.29 3.91 -6.40
C THR A 98 -11.18 4.95 -6.22
N ASN A 99 -11.24 6.08 -6.92
CA ASN A 99 -10.28 7.18 -6.76
C ASN A 99 -10.53 8.05 -5.52
N MET A 100 -11.75 8.05 -4.95
CA MET A 100 -12.09 8.92 -3.81
C MET A 100 -11.18 8.73 -2.59
N PRO A 101 -10.84 7.51 -2.14
CA PRO A 101 -9.97 7.33 -0.98
C PRO A 101 -8.56 7.91 -1.15
N ILE A 102 -8.06 8.03 -2.39
CA ILE A 102 -6.73 8.58 -2.67
C ILE A 102 -6.72 10.10 -2.57
N ILE A 103 -7.84 10.74 -2.91
CA ILE A 103 -8.00 12.20 -2.84
C ILE A 103 -8.25 12.65 -1.40
N ASN A 104 -8.94 11.82 -0.61
CA ASN A 104 -9.26 12.14 0.77
C ASN A 104 -8.05 11.87 1.68
N PRO A 105 -7.78 12.75 2.68
CA PRO A 105 -6.77 12.48 3.70
C PRO A 105 -7.05 11.14 4.41
N GLU A 106 -6.03 10.30 4.56
CA GLU A 106 -6.14 8.98 5.21
C GLU A 106 -6.76 9.06 6.62
N ILE A 107 -6.50 10.15 7.33
CA ILE A 107 -7.07 10.43 8.66
C ILE A 107 -8.60 10.47 8.61
N VAL A 108 -9.18 11.14 7.61
CA VAL A 108 -10.65 11.26 7.48
C VAL A 108 -11.29 9.91 7.24
N THR A 109 -10.70 9.12 6.34
CA THR A 109 -11.19 7.77 6.04
C THR A 109 -11.00 6.84 7.25
N GLY A 110 -9.87 6.95 7.96
CA GLY A 110 -9.59 6.18 9.17
C GLY A 110 -10.60 6.47 10.29
N VAL A 111 -10.89 7.74 10.54
CA VAL A 111 -11.91 8.14 11.54
C VAL A 111 -13.30 7.65 11.12
N SER A 112 -13.64 7.75 9.84
CA SER A 112 -14.92 7.26 9.32
C SER A 112 -15.10 5.75 9.51
N LEU A 113 -14.05 4.96 9.23
CA LEU A 113 -14.05 3.52 9.47
C LEU A 113 -14.11 3.19 10.97
N MET A 114 -13.40 3.94 11.80
CA MET A 114 -13.47 3.80 13.26
C MET A 114 -14.91 4.00 13.76
N LEU A 115 -15.59 5.07 13.33
CA LEU A 115 -16.98 5.33 13.69
C LEU A 115 -17.92 4.22 13.20
N LEU A 116 -17.69 3.72 11.99
CA LEU A 116 -18.43 2.59 11.42
C LEU A 116 -18.26 1.35 12.31
N PHE A 117 -17.03 1.03 12.69
CA PHE A 117 -16.75 -0.12 13.55
C PHE A 117 -17.35 0.05 14.96
N VAL A 118 -17.28 1.25 15.55
CA VAL A 118 -17.96 1.55 16.84
C VAL A 118 -19.46 1.28 16.74
N PHE A 119 -20.10 1.73 15.65
CA PHE A 119 -21.52 1.50 15.44
C PHE A 119 -21.88 0.00 15.35
N PHE A 120 -21.07 -0.77 14.61
CA PHE A 120 -21.28 -2.21 14.50
C PHE A 120 -20.90 -2.96 15.78
N ALA A 121 -19.83 -2.55 16.46
CA ALA A 121 -19.41 -3.14 17.74
C ALA A 121 -20.50 -3.04 18.82
N ALA A 122 -21.17 -1.87 18.91
CA ALA A 122 -22.29 -1.66 19.82
C ALA A 122 -23.50 -2.57 19.54
N ARG A 123 -23.67 -3.02 18.29
CA ARG A 123 -24.78 -3.90 17.89
C ARG A 123 -24.44 -5.38 17.92
N MET A 124 -23.20 -5.76 17.64
CA MET A 124 -22.78 -7.14 17.37
C MET A 124 -21.78 -7.68 18.41
N ASN A 125 -21.53 -6.94 19.49
CA ASN A 125 -20.48 -7.27 20.51
C ASN A 125 -19.11 -7.59 19.87
N LEU A 126 -18.74 -6.82 18.82
CA LEU A 126 -17.45 -6.97 18.18
C LEU A 126 -16.38 -6.26 19.02
N GLU A 127 -15.34 -6.98 19.38
CA GLU A 127 -14.16 -6.38 20.03
C GLU A 127 -13.23 -5.75 18.99
N PHE A 128 -12.71 -4.56 19.32
CA PHE A 128 -11.66 -3.94 18.53
C PHE A 128 -10.37 -4.75 18.70
N GLY A 129 -9.76 -5.14 17.60
CA GLY A 129 -8.56 -5.94 17.65
C GLY A 129 -7.94 -6.17 16.27
N PHE A 130 -7.17 -7.23 16.19
CA PHE A 130 -6.46 -7.62 14.97
C PHE A 130 -7.35 -7.67 13.72
N VAL A 131 -8.57 -8.23 13.83
CA VAL A 131 -9.49 -8.40 12.69
C VAL A 131 -10.02 -7.07 12.19
N THR A 132 -10.45 -6.17 13.08
CA THR A 132 -10.95 -4.85 12.69
C THR A 132 -9.86 -4.01 12.03
N LEU A 133 -8.63 -4.09 12.55
CA LEU A 133 -7.48 -3.43 11.98
C LEU A 133 -7.12 -4.00 10.60
N LEU A 134 -7.16 -5.32 10.45
CA LEU A 134 -6.92 -5.99 9.17
C LEU A 134 -7.96 -5.58 8.11
N ILE A 135 -9.25 -5.54 8.46
CA ILE A 135 -10.32 -5.12 7.54
C ILE A 135 -10.11 -3.66 7.12
N ALA A 136 -9.78 -2.77 8.08
CA ALA A 136 -9.47 -1.38 7.76
C ALA A 136 -8.34 -1.27 6.73
N HIS A 137 -7.24 -1.98 6.93
CA HIS A 137 -6.10 -1.97 6.03
C HIS A 137 -6.47 -2.50 4.63
N ILE A 138 -7.19 -3.62 4.56
CA ILE A 138 -7.68 -4.16 3.28
C ILE A 138 -8.55 -3.14 2.55
N THR A 139 -9.45 -2.47 3.26
CA THR A 139 -10.35 -1.46 2.67
C THR A 139 -9.60 -0.30 2.03
N PHE A 140 -8.51 0.12 2.67
CA PHE A 140 -7.65 1.16 2.11
C PHE A 140 -6.81 0.68 0.92
N ASP A 141 -6.32 -0.56 0.96
CA ASP A 141 -5.36 -1.07 -0.02
C ASP A 141 -6.01 -1.48 -1.34
N VAL A 142 -7.24 -2.01 -1.30
CA VAL A 142 -7.96 -2.48 -2.50
C VAL A 142 -8.02 -1.41 -3.61
N PRO A 143 -8.37 -0.14 -3.35
CA PRO A 143 -8.33 0.91 -4.37
C PRO A 143 -6.96 1.09 -5.02
N TYR A 144 -5.88 1.07 -4.23
CA TYR A 144 -4.52 1.20 -4.76
C TYR A 144 -4.16 0.06 -5.72
N VAL A 145 -4.54 -1.18 -5.36
CA VAL A 145 -4.31 -2.33 -6.24
C VAL A 145 -5.10 -2.19 -7.54
N ILE A 146 -6.39 -1.83 -7.48
CA ILE A 146 -7.23 -1.62 -8.66
C ILE A 146 -6.59 -0.61 -9.60
N LEU A 147 -6.12 0.53 -9.05
CA LEU A 147 -5.54 1.62 -9.83
C LEU A 147 -4.17 1.28 -10.43
N ASN A 148 -3.44 0.31 -9.86
CA ASN A 148 -2.20 -0.18 -10.46
C ASN A 148 -2.45 -1.27 -11.53
N VAL A 149 -3.51 -2.05 -11.39
CA VAL A 149 -3.85 -3.13 -12.34
C VAL A 149 -4.62 -2.60 -13.56
N MET A 150 -5.54 -1.64 -13.38
CA MET A 150 -6.38 -1.11 -14.47
C MET A 150 -5.59 -0.54 -15.67
N PRO A 151 -4.48 0.22 -15.49
CA PRO A 151 -3.68 0.67 -16.63
C PRO A 151 -3.12 -0.46 -17.46
N LYS A 152 -2.84 -1.62 -16.88
CA LYS A 152 -2.35 -2.79 -17.62
C LYS A 152 -3.42 -3.38 -18.53
N PHE A 153 -4.67 -3.47 -18.05
CA PHE A 153 -5.79 -3.82 -18.91
C PHE A 153 -5.99 -2.83 -20.07
N ASN A 154 -5.82 -1.53 -19.81
CA ASN A 154 -5.97 -0.52 -20.86
C ASN A 154 -4.82 -0.53 -21.89
N GLN A 155 -3.64 -1.04 -21.54
CA GLN A 155 -2.48 -1.19 -22.42
C GLN A 155 -2.50 -2.51 -23.20
N MET A 156 -3.26 -3.50 -22.73
CA MET A 156 -3.38 -4.81 -23.38
C MET A 156 -4.22 -4.68 -24.65
N ASP A 157 -3.79 -5.33 -25.73
CA ASP A 157 -4.61 -5.45 -26.94
C ASP A 157 -5.91 -6.24 -26.62
N PRO A 158 -7.08 -5.65 -26.84
CA PRO A 158 -8.36 -6.31 -26.55
C PRO A 158 -8.58 -7.62 -27.32
N HIS A 159 -7.91 -7.80 -28.45
CA HIS A 159 -8.08 -8.98 -29.31
C HIS A 159 -7.20 -10.17 -28.91
N ILE A 160 -6.20 -9.99 -28.05
CA ILE A 160 -5.31 -11.09 -27.61
C ILE A 160 -6.09 -12.22 -26.92
N TYR A 161 -7.07 -11.87 -26.12
CA TYR A 161 -7.91 -12.86 -25.42
C TYR A 161 -8.77 -13.66 -26.40
N GLU A 162 -9.41 -12.98 -27.36
CA GLU A 162 -10.23 -13.61 -28.41
C GLU A 162 -9.36 -14.50 -29.33
N ALA A 163 -8.21 -14.00 -29.77
CA ALA A 163 -7.27 -14.77 -30.57
C ALA A 163 -6.80 -16.07 -29.89
N ALA A 164 -6.58 -16.03 -28.56
CA ALA A 164 -6.24 -17.22 -27.81
C ALA A 164 -7.39 -18.26 -27.80
N GLN A 165 -8.63 -17.81 -27.77
CA GLN A 165 -9.79 -18.68 -27.84
C GLN A 165 -10.00 -19.26 -29.24
N ASP A 166 -9.78 -18.48 -30.30
CA ASP A 166 -9.82 -18.93 -31.70
C ASP A 166 -8.78 -20.02 -31.98
N LEU A 167 -7.64 -19.97 -31.27
CA LEU A 167 -6.61 -21.02 -31.28
C LEU A 167 -6.98 -22.25 -30.42
N GLY A 168 -8.23 -22.36 -29.94
CA GLY A 168 -8.73 -23.53 -29.20
C GLY A 168 -8.45 -23.51 -27.70
N CYS A 169 -7.99 -22.38 -27.13
CA CYS A 169 -7.88 -22.26 -25.68
C CYS A 169 -9.26 -22.13 -25.01
N SER A 170 -9.48 -22.88 -23.93
CA SER A 170 -10.65 -22.61 -23.08
C SER A 170 -10.54 -21.24 -22.42
N PRO A 171 -11.67 -20.57 -22.06
CA PRO A 171 -11.67 -19.23 -21.44
C PRO A 171 -10.74 -19.10 -20.25
N PHE A 172 -10.76 -20.09 -19.35
CA PHE A 172 -9.87 -20.11 -18.18
C PHE A 172 -8.39 -20.25 -18.56
N ARG A 173 -8.08 -21.05 -19.59
CA ARG A 173 -6.71 -21.23 -20.06
C ARG A 173 -6.19 -19.99 -20.78
N ALA A 174 -7.02 -19.32 -21.60
CA ALA A 174 -6.71 -18.05 -22.23
C ALA A 174 -6.45 -16.96 -21.16
N PHE A 175 -7.31 -16.85 -20.16
CA PHE A 175 -7.09 -15.94 -19.05
C PHE A 175 -5.75 -16.18 -18.33
N ARG A 176 -5.48 -17.45 -17.92
CA ARG A 176 -4.29 -17.79 -17.15
C ARG A 176 -3.00 -17.63 -17.94
N LYS A 177 -3.00 -17.95 -19.25
CA LYS A 177 -1.79 -17.95 -20.08
C LYS A 177 -1.51 -16.62 -20.76
N VAL A 178 -2.53 -15.79 -20.99
CA VAL A 178 -2.42 -14.55 -21.74
C VAL A 178 -2.71 -13.34 -20.86
N VAL A 179 -3.90 -13.24 -20.29
CA VAL A 179 -4.32 -12.05 -19.53
C VAL A 179 -3.54 -11.91 -18.23
N LEU A 180 -3.44 -12.97 -17.44
CA LEU A 180 -2.80 -12.92 -16.13
C LEU A 180 -1.31 -12.52 -16.19
N PRO A 181 -0.48 -13.06 -17.08
CA PRO A 181 0.90 -12.59 -17.21
C PRO A 181 1.01 -11.14 -17.64
N GLU A 182 0.12 -10.66 -18.50
CA GLU A 182 0.12 -9.28 -19.01
C GLU A 182 -0.20 -8.27 -17.91
N ILE A 183 -1.14 -8.58 -17.02
CA ILE A 183 -1.49 -7.71 -15.89
C ILE A 183 -0.57 -7.88 -14.68
N MET A 184 0.26 -8.94 -14.63
CA MET A 184 1.10 -9.27 -13.48
C MET A 184 2.02 -8.11 -13.02
N PRO A 185 2.66 -7.32 -13.91
CA PRO A 185 3.42 -6.16 -13.49
C PRO A 185 2.58 -5.13 -12.70
N GLY A 186 1.30 -4.97 -13.06
CA GLY A 186 0.36 -4.13 -12.32
C GLY A 186 -0.01 -4.71 -10.96
N VAL A 187 -0.20 -6.03 -10.88
CA VAL A 187 -0.50 -6.74 -9.64
C VAL A 187 0.69 -6.63 -8.67
N VAL A 188 1.91 -6.86 -9.15
CA VAL A 188 3.13 -6.70 -8.34
C VAL A 188 3.32 -5.26 -7.88
N SER A 189 3.11 -4.28 -8.76
CA SER A 189 3.14 -2.85 -8.38
C SER A 189 2.11 -2.53 -7.31
N GLY A 190 0.88 -3.02 -7.44
CA GLY A 190 -0.18 -2.84 -6.45
C GLY A 190 0.19 -3.43 -5.09
N PHE A 191 0.74 -4.65 -5.07
CA PHE A 191 1.25 -5.29 -3.87
C PHE A 191 2.40 -4.49 -3.23
N LEU A 192 3.39 -4.07 -4.03
CA LEU A 192 4.52 -3.28 -3.53
C LEU A 192 4.12 -1.90 -3.03
N MET A 193 3.05 -1.30 -3.57
CA MET A 193 2.53 -0.01 -3.07
C MET A 193 1.74 -0.17 -1.76
N SER A 194 0.96 -1.23 -1.62
CA SER A 194 0.17 -1.46 -0.40
C SER A 194 1.04 -1.84 0.80
N PHE A 195 2.15 -2.57 0.62
CA PHE A 195 2.99 -3.06 1.70
C PHE A 195 3.72 -1.94 2.49
N PRO A 196 4.48 -0.98 1.87
CA PRO A 196 5.20 0.05 2.62
C PRO A 196 4.30 1.10 3.26
N THR A 197 3.19 1.45 2.60
CA THR A 197 2.25 2.44 3.14
C THR A 197 1.68 1.99 4.48
N ARG A 198 1.52 0.68 4.68
CA ARG A 198 0.99 0.11 5.94
C ARG A 198 2.02 -0.03 7.04
N LEU A 199 3.27 -0.26 6.71
CA LEU A 199 4.34 -0.21 7.71
C LEU A 199 4.48 1.20 8.31
N MET A 200 4.28 2.26 7.52
CA MET A 200 4.39 3.64 7.99
C MET A 200 3.19 4.11 8.82
N THR A 201 1.98 3.61 8.56
CA THR A 201 0.77 4.07 9.26
C THR A 201 0.46 3.30 10.55
N SER A 202 1.12 2.17 10.77
CA SER A 202 0.90 1.30 11.94
C SER A 202 2.01 1.38 12.99
N LEU A 203 3.07 2.18 12.74
CA LEU A 203 4.15 2.53 13.68
C LEU A 203 3.86 3.86 14.37
#